data_38404ed8b55d91d205f1502ba2de2ece
#
_entry.id   38404ed8b55d91d205f1502ba2de2ece
#
_cell.length_a   1.000
_cell.length_b   1.000
_cell.length_c   1.000
_cell.angle_alpha   90.00
_cell.angle_beta   90.00
_cell.angle_gamma   90.00
#
_symmetry.space_group_name_H-M   'P 1'
#
loop_
_entity.id
_entity.type
_entity.pdbx_description
1 polymer ?
#
loop_
_entity_poly.entity_id
_entity_poly.type
_entity_poly.pdbx_seq_one_letter_code
_entity_poly.pdbx_strand_id
1 'polypeptide(L)'
;MDKALELKIKFENNEIKSFREAEPYLNDSDLYKQLLTDFDNSVLILLWRLTQLSEIPFSGNNPIVMEWTKKLVDNTYTGDGFSLNGKNDYLLSCYNGMIISILIKLNYPDNENIKKGISWIIKYQNVKRGEKCDWEGAGLKKFGGCMKSTPCYIGLVKSMIALSDYKHSANYQTDKNLEIKLNEGLNYILNQKIFLTLSDNKPITKEITKLTYPFTWKINIIEILRLLKANLLIDDSRCTVSKNYLKSKQKKDGFWWTQTSNIMRTKSWINFDKSREKGLWISNEIEKLI
;
A
#
# COMPACT_ATOMS: atom_id res chain seq x y z
N MET A 1 20.59 -3.09 -13.66
CA MET A 1 19.33 -2.59 -13.03
C MET A 1 18.20 -2.88 -14.00
N ASP A 2 17.09 -3.44 -13.53
CA ASP A 2 15.91 -3.69 -14.37
C ASP A 2 15.31 -2.37 -14.89
N LYS A 3 14.75 -2.38 -16.10
CA LYS A 3 14.21 -1.17 -16.74
C LYS A 3 12.97 -0.61 -16.06
N ALA A 4 12.17 -1.43 -15.34
CA ALA A 4 11.05 -0.93 -14.53
C ALA A 4 11.53 -0.12 -13.33
N LEU A 5 12.66 -0.48 -12.71
CA LEU A 5 13.25 0.33 -11.63
C LEU A 5 13.82 1.66 -12.19
N GLU A 6 14.49 1.61 -13.33
CA GLU A 6 14.98 2.82 -14.00
C GLU A 6 13.81 3.77 -14.33
N LEU A 7 12.72 3.23 -14.88
CA LEU A 7 11.49 3.97 -15.13
C LEU A 7 10.96 4.63 -13.85
N LYS A 8 10.87 3.87 -12.75
CA LYS A 8 10.38 4.38 -11.47
C LYS A 8 11.23 5.55 -10.98
N ILE A 9 12.55 5.43 -11.02
CA ILE A 9 13.48 6.50 -10.60
C ILE A 9 13.27 7.75 -11.47
N LYS A 10 13.21 7.60 -12.78
CA LYS A 10 13.00 8.73 -13.71
C LYS A 10 11.63 9.38 -13.56
N PHE A 11 10.59 8.59 -13.34
CA PHE A 11 9.25 9.10 -13.06
C PHE A 11 9.22 9.92 -11.77
N GLU A 12 9.82 9.43 -10.70
CA GLU A 12 9.89 10.12 -9.40
C GLU A 12 10.74 11.39 -9.44
N ASN A 13 11.71 11.46 -10.35
CA ASN A 13 12.52 12.65 -10.63
C ASN A 13 11.83 13.63 -11.62
N ASN A 14 10.59 13.36 -12.06
CA ASN A 14 9.87 14.11 -13.09
C ASN A 14 10.56 14.15 -14.48
N GLU A 15 11.42 13.18 -14.78
CA GLU A 15 12.08 13.04 -16.09
C GLU A 15 11.18 12.36 -17.13
N ILE A 16 10.24 11.50 -16.68
CA ILE A 16 9.23 10.80 -17.51
C ILE A 16 7.83 11.21 -17.00
N LYS A 17 6.99 11.71 -17.92
CA LYS A 17 5.66 12.27 -17.58
C LYS A 17 4.52 11.63 -18.35
N SER A 18 4.80 10.83 -19.37
CA SER A 18 3.79 10.23 -20.23
C SER A 18 4.02 8.74 -20.44
N PHE A 19 2.95 8.03 -20.77
CA PHE A 19 3.03 6.61 -21.12
C PHE A 19 3.94 6.38 -22.33
N ARG A 20 3.90 7.25 -23.34
CA ARG A 20 4.75 7.15 -24.53
C ARG A 20 6.24 7.16 -24.19
N GLU A 21 6.65 7.95 -23.22
CA GLU A 21 8.04 7.99 -22.74
C GLU A 21 8.38 6.77 -21.88
N ALA A 22 7.40 6.20 -21.16
CA ALA A 22 7.57 5.04 -20.31
C ALA A 22 7.58 3.71 -21.07
N GLU A 23 6.89 3.63 -22.19
CA GLU A 23 6.67 2.40 -22.97
C GLU A 23 7.95 1.64 -23.31
N PRO A 24 9.06 2.26 -23.77
CA PRO A 24 10.30 1.55 -24.03
C PRO A 24 10.87 0.84 -22.78
N TYR A 25 10.79 1.49 -21.61
CA TYR A 25 11.25 0.90 -20.34
C TYR A 25 10.40 -0.29 -19.93
N LEU A 26 9.08 -0.20 -20.08
CA LEU A 26 8.17 -1.31 -19.80
C LEU A 26 8.43 -2.49 -20.73
N ASN A 27 8.59 -2.23 -22.02
CA ASN A 27 8.86 -3.26 -23.03
C ASN A 27 10.21 -3.95 -22.83
N ASP A 28 11.20 -3.26 -22.27
CA ASP A 28 12.56 -3.79 -22.05
C ASP A 28 12.76 -4.36 -20.62
N SER A 29 11.76 -4.26 -19.74
CA SER A 29 11.83 -4.80 -18.38
C SER A 29 11.48 -6.28 -18.32
N ASP A 30 12.41 -7.11 -17.88
CA ASP A 30 12.17 -8.53 -17.64
C ASP A 30 11.20 -8.75 -16.47
N LEU A 31 11.31 -7.94 -15.41
CA LEU A 31 10.39 -7.97 -14.30
C LEU A 31 8.96 -7.67 -14.74
N TYR A 32 8.75 -6.63 -15.54
CA TYR A 32 7.43 -6.27 -16.02
C TYR A 32 6.83 -7.35 -16.92
N LYS A 33 7.60 -7.89 -17.85
CA LYS A 33 7.18 -9.03 -18.68
C LYS A 33 6.78 -10.23 -17.83
N GLN A 34 7.55 -10.55 -16.79
CA GLN A 34 7.24 -11.64 -15.87
C GLN A 34 5.94 -11.37 -15.10
N LEU A 35 5.68 -10.11 -14.70
CA LEU A 35 4.44 -9.71 -14.04
C LEU A 35 3.21 -9.84 -14.96
N LEU A 36 3.38 -9.80 -16.27
CA LEU A 36 2.30 -9.98 -17.25
C LEU A 36 2.04 -11.44 -17.64
N THR A 37 2.82 -12.40 -17.13
CA THR A 37 2.58 -13.83 -17.40
C THR A 37 1.32 -14.32 -16.71
N ASP A 38 0.71 -15.36 -17.27
CA ASP A 38 -0.47 -16.03 -16.72
C ASP A 38 -0.25 -16.52 -15.28
N PHE A 39 -1.30 -16.47 -14.49
CA PHE A 39 -1.31 -16.91 -13.11
C PHE A 39 -2.70 -17.46 -12.73
N ASP A 40 -2.79 -18.12 -11.58
CA ASP A 40 -4.06 -18.55 -11.01
C ASP A 40 -4.98 -17.33 -10.75
N ASN A 41 -6.12 -17.32 -11.41
CA ASN A 41 -7.09 -16.22 -11.42
C ASN A 41 -7.92 -16.09 -10.12
N SER A 42 -7.46 -16.63 -8.99
CA SER A 42 -8.12 -16.35 -7.71
C SER A 42 -8.01 -14.87 -7.34
N VAL A 43 -9.06 -14.33 -6.72
CA VAL A 43 -9.11 -12.89 -6.34
C VAL A 43 -7.89 -12.46 -5.52
N LEU A 44 -7.42 -13.33 -4.63
CA LEU A 44 -6.27 -13.03 -3.79
C LEU A 44 -4.96 -12.93 -4.59
N ILE A 45 -4.73 -13.83 -5.54
CA ILE A 45 -3.53 -13.80 -6.38
C ILE A 45 -3.59 -12.65 -7.36
N LEU A 46 -4.76 -12.37 -7.92
CA LEU A 46 -5.00 -11.19 -8.74
C LEU A 46 -4.68 -9.88 -7.97
N LEU A 47 -5.17 -9.77 -6.73
CA LEU A 47 -4.85 -8.64 -5.84
C LEU A 47 -3.33 -8.50 -5.64
N TRP A 48 -2.61 -9.59 -5.40
CA TRP A 48 -1.15 -9.54 -5.24
C TRP A 48 -0.44 -9.11 -6.52
N ARG A 49 -0.87 -9.61 -7.67
CA ARG A 49 -0.29 -9.24 -8.97
C ARG A 49 -0.49 -7.76 -9.25
N LEU A 50 -1.71 -7.24 -9.04
CA LEU A 50 -2.00 -5.82 -9.24
C LEU A 50 -1.31 -4.93 -8.18
N THR A 51 -1.13 -5.42 -6.94
CA THR A 51 -0.28 -4.73 -5.95
C THR A 51 1.15 -4.55 -6.45
N GLN A 52 1.73 -5.58 -7.09
CA GLN A 52 3.07 -5.50 -7.65
C GLN A 52 3.13 -4.55 -8.85
N LEU A 53 2.18 -4.66 -9.78
CA LEU A 53 2.10 -3.79 -10.95
C LEU A 53 1.86 -2.32 -10.56
N SER A 54 1.09 -2.04 -9.51
CA SER A 54 0.84 -0.66 -9.03
C SER A 54 2.08 0.07 -8.50
N GLU A 55 3.19 -0.63 -8.28
CA GLU A 55 4.47 -0.04 -7.91
C GLU A 55 5.35 0.32 -9.14
N ILE A 56 4.90 -0.03 -10.35
CA ILE A 56 5.58 0.30 -11.62
C ILE A 56 4.78 1.41 -12.32
N PRO A 57 5.34 2.61 -12.51
CA PRO A 57 4.63 3.72 -13.15
C PRO A 57 4.10 3.34 -14.52
N PHE A 58 2.92 3.86 -14.87
CA PHE A 58 2.23 3.66 -16.14
C PHE A 58 1.80 2.22 -16.46
N SER A 59 2.02 1.25 -15.57
CA SER A 59 1.58 -0.14 -15.80
C SER A 59 0.08 -0.27 -16.03
N GLY A 60 -0.74 0.62 -15.44
CA GLY A 60 -2.19 0.67 -15.65
C GLY A 60 -2.63 1.01 -17.08
N ASN A 61 -1.72 1.51 -17.94
CA ASN A 61 -2.02 1.77 -19.35
C ASN A 61 -1.97 0.50 -20.22
N ASN A 62 -1.46 -0.62 -19.69
CA ASN A 62 -1.42 -1.88 -20.41
C ASN A 62 -2.82 -2.52 -20.48
N PRO A 63 -3.32 -2.93 -21.66
CA PRO A 63 -4.66 -3.53 -21.80
C PRO A 63 -4.90 -4.75 -20.90
N ILE A 64 -3.89 -5.60 -20.70
CA ILE A 64 -3.97 -6.77 -19.81
C ILE A 64 -4.16 -6.33 -18.35
N VAL A 65 -3.41 -5.32 -17.91
CA VAL A 65 -3.52 -4.77 -16.55
C VAL A 65 -4.88 -4.10 -16.34
N MET A 66 -5.39 -3.40 -17.36
CA MET A 66 -6.74 -2.79 -17.32
C MET A 66 -7.82 -3.87 -17.18
N GLU A 67 -7.74 -4.96 -17.95
CA GLU A 67 -8.66 -6.10 -17.86
C GLU A 67 -8.61 -6.73 -16.46
N TRP A 68 -7.41 -7.00 -15.93
CA TRP A 68 -7.24 -7.55 -14.60
C TRP A 68 -7.76 -6.61 -13.50
N THR A 69 -7.55 -5.31 -13.66
CA THR A 69 -8.07 -4.31 -12.72
C THR A 69 -9.60 -4.30 -12.73
N LYS A 70 -10.23 -4.35 -13.91
CA LYS A 70 -11.68 -4.49 -14.04
C LYS A 70 -12.16 -5.79 -13.38
N LYS A 71 -11.50 -6.91 -13.64
CA LYS A 71 -11.83 -8.21 -13.02
C LYS A 71 -11.71 -8.17 -11.49
N LEU A 72 -10.72 -7.46 -10.94
CA LEU A 72 -10.62 -7.26 -9.49
C LEU A 72 -11.86 -6.53 -8.98
N VAL A 73 -12.25 -5.43 -9.61
CA VAL A 73 -13.45 -4.66 -9.22
C VAL A 73 -14.70 -5.50 -9.30
N ASP A 74 -14.95 -6.19 -10.42
CA ASP A 74 -16.13 -7.04 -10.63
C ASP A 74 -16.28 -8.12 -9.54
N ASN A 75 -15.18 -8.61 -8.97
CA ASN A 75 -15.19 -9.65 -7.93
C ASN A 75 -15.17 -9.13 -6.50
N THR A 76 -14.81 -7.86 -6.28
CA THR A 76 -14.57 -7.33 -4.92
C THR A 76 -15.47 -6.17 -4.53
N TYR A 77 -16.08 -5.48 -5.47
CA TYR A 77 -16.98 -4.37 -5.18
C TYR A 77 -18.28 -4.84 -4.53
N THR A 78 -18.70 -4.15 -3.46
CA THR A 78 -19.82 -4.55 -2.61
C THR A 78 -21.01 -3.58 -2.67
N GLY A 79 -20.87 -2.47 -3.38
CA GLY A 79 -21.81 -1.33 -3.33
C GLY A 79 -21.36 -0.21 -2.39
N ASP A 80 -20.67 -0.53 -1.28
CA ASP A 80 -20.16 0.45 -0.30
C ASP A 80 -18.63 0.55 -0.29
N GLY A 81 -17.94 -0.40 -0.90
CA GLY A 81 -16.48 -0.48 -0.93
C GLY A 81 -16.02 -1.82 -1.47
N PHE A 82 -14.86 -2.32 -1.02
CA PHE A 82 -14.25 -3.51 -1.58
C PHE A 82 -13.96 -4.57 -0.50
N SER A 83 -14.36 -5.81 -0.75
CA SER A 83 -14.04 -6.98 0.06
C SER A 83 -13.52 -8.13 -0.82
N LEU A 84 -12.70 -9.04 -0.26
CA LEU A 84 -12.11 -10.15 -1.04
C LEU A 84 -13.13 -11.12 -1.65
N ASN A 85 -14.38 -11.14 -1.19
CA ASN A 85 -15.43 -12.02 -1.67
C ASN A 85 -16.64 -11.29 -2.26
N GLY A 86 -16.53 -9.98 -2.50
CA GLY A 86 -17.60 -9.15 -3.07
C GLY A 86 -18.83 -8.98 -2.15
N LYS A 87 -18.77 -9.41 -0.88
CA LYS A 87 -19.89 -9.31 0.06
C LYS A 87 -19.69 -8.15 1.01
N ASN A 88 -20.72 -7.34 1.19
CA ASN A 88 -20.69 -6.14 2.01
C ASN A 88 -20.37 -6.45 3.49
N ASP A 89 -20.95 -7.51 4.04
CA ASP A 89 -20.71 -7.95 5.41
C ASP A 89 -19.29 -8.46 5.67
N TYR A 90 -18.46 -8.65 4.62
CA TYR A 90 -17.03 -8.99 4.69
C TYR A 90 -16.11 -7.82 4.37
N LEU A 91 -16.63 -6.59 4.28
CA LEU A 91 -15.84 -5.41 4.05
C LEU A 91 -14.95 -5.11 5.28
N LEU A 92 -13.64 -4.99 5.06
CA LEU A 92 -12.61 -4.76 6.08
C LEU A 92 -11.70 -3.62 5.64
N SER A 93 -11.33 -2.75 6.57
CA SER A 93 -10.48 -1.57 6.32
C SER A 93 -9.20 -1.87 5.53
N CYS A 94 -8.52 -2.97 5.86
CA CYS A 94 -7.24 -3.30 5.22
C CYS A 94 -7.39 -3.64 3.74
N TYR A 95 -8.36 -4.46 3.36
CA TYR A 95 -8.57 -4.84 1.95
C TYR A 95 -9.25 -3.73 1.16
N ASN A 96 -10.22 -3.03 1.75
CA ASN A 96 -10.85 -1.88 1.13
C ASN A 96 -9.78 -0.81 0.79
N GLY A 97 -8.94 -0.45 1.77
CA GLY A 97 -7.86 0.51 1.58
C GLY A 97 -6.83 0.06 0.53
N MET A 98 -6.40 -1.21 0.56
CA MET A 98 -5.46 -1.74 -0.44
C MET A 98 -6.01 -1.68 -1.86
N ILE A 99 -7.25 -2.14 -2.07
CA ILE A 99 -7.86 -2.17 -3.39
C ILE A 99 -8.04 -0.75 -3.92
N ILE A 100 -8.53 0.18 -3.12
CA ILE A 100 -8.64 1.60 -3.49
C ILE A 100 -7.28 2.17 -3.94
N SER A 101 -6.22 1.97 -3.14
CA SER A 101 -4.87 2.44 -3.47
C SER A 101 -4.36 1.87 -4.80
N ILE A 102 -4.59 0.58 -5.06
CA ILE A 102 -4.23 -0.08 -6.32
C ILE A 102 -5.00 0.55 -7.50
N LEU A 103 -6.31 0.72 -7.36
CA LEU A 103 -7.16 1.30 -8.40
C LEU A 103 -6.71 2.71 -8.79
N ILE A 104 -6.37 3.53 -7.80
CA ILE A 104 -5.86 4.89 -8.02
C ILE A 104 -4.50 4.85 -8.75
N LYS A 105 -3.55 4.06 -8.28
CA LYS A 105 -2.21 3.95 -8.87
C LYS A 105 -2.22 3.37 -10.29
N LEU A 106 -3.18 2.52 -10.60
CA LEU A 106 -3.37 1.95 -11.93
C LEU A 106 -4.29 2.79 -12.83
N ASN A 107 -4.71 3.99 -12.39
CA ASN A 107 -5.59 4.91 -13.11
C ASN A 107 -6.92 4.26 -13.55
N TYR A 108 -7.54 3.46 -12.67
CA TYR A 108 -8.84 2.85 -12.94
C TYR A 108 -9.89 3.95 -13.22
N PRO A 109 -10.65 3.86 -14.35
CA PRO A 109 -11.47 4.97 -14.81
C PRO A 109 -12.74 5.22 -13.99
N ASP A 110 -13.29 4.18 -13.33
CA ASP A 110 -14.53 4.31 -12.54
C ASP A 110 -14.23 4.87 -11.15
N ASN A 111 -14.39 6.19 -11.03
CA ASN A 111 -14.15 6.90 -9.80
C ASN A 111 -15.30 6.74 -8.76
N GLU A 112 -16.52 6.38 -9.18
CA GLU A 112 -17.67 6.29 -8.26
C GLU A 112 -17.51 5.13 -7.28
N ASN A 113 -17.03 3.97 -7.73
CA ASN A 113 -16.74 2.83 -6.85
C ASN A 113 -15.63 3.16 -5.85
N ILE A 114 -14.61 3.92 -6.28
CA ILE A 114 -13.54 4.41 -5.41
C ILE A 114 -14.12 5.37 -4.36
N LYS A 115 -14.94 6.34 -4.75
CA LYS A 115 -15.59 7.29 -3.82
C LYS A 115 -16.45 6.59 -2.77
N LYS A 116 -17.18 5.54 -3.13
CA LYS A 116 -17.95 4.72 -2.18
C LYS A 116 -17.03 4.09 -1.13
N GLY A 117 -15.95 3.45 -1.55
CA GLY A 117 -14.97 2.87 -0.63
C GLY A 117 -14.28 3.91 0.26
N ILE A 118 -13.95 5.10 -0.26
CA ILE A 118 -13.44 6.24 0.51
C ILE A 118 -14.46 6.71 1.55
N SER A 119 -15.73 6.90 1.15
CA SER A 119 -16.83 7.30 2.05
C SER A 119 -17.00 6.29 3.18
N TRP A 120 -16.90 4.99 2.89
CA TRP A 120 -16.92 3.94 3.90
C TRP A 120 -15.76 4.07 4.91
N ILE A 121 -14.54 4.35 4.44
CA ILE A 121 -13.39 4.58 5.33
C ILE A 121 -13.63 5.79 6.22
N ILE A 122 -14.08 6.92 5.66
CA ILE A 122 -14.37 8.14 6.43
C ILE A 122 -15.39 7.87 7.52
N LYS A 123 -16.43 7.12 7.22
CA LYS A 123 -17.53 6.83 8.15
C LYS A 123 -17.15 5.83 9.24
N TYR A 124 -16.51 4.73 8.88
CA TYR A 124 -16.38 3.57 9.77
C TYR A 124 -14.97 3.30 10.31
N GLN A 125 -13.91 3.82 9.68
CA GLN A 125 -12.57 3.65 10.24
C GLN A 125 -12.40 4.53 11.48
N ASN A 126 -12.39 3.92 12.65
CA ASN A 126 -12.03 4.63 13.88
C ASN A 126 -10.51 4.93 13.89
N VAL A 127 -10.16 6.10 14.41
CA VAL A 127 -8.78 6.63 14.48
C VAL A 127 -8.35 6.98 15.90
N LYS A 128 -9.20 6.67 16.91
CA LYS A 128 -8.92 6.87 18.33
C LYS A 128 -9.14 5.57 19.10
N ARG A 129 -8.41 5.39 20.19
CA ARG A 129 -8.68 4.31 21.14
C ARG A 129 -9.96 4.64 21.93
N GLY A 130 -10.77 3.63 22.22
CA GLY A 130 -12.03 3.78 22.95
C GLY A 130 -13.22 4.12 22.04
N GLU A 131 -13.01 4.51 20.79
CA GLU A 131 -14.11 4.69 19.83
C GLU A 131 -14.70 3.34 19.43
N LYS A 132 -16.01 3.21 19.56
CA LYS A 132 -16.74 2.05 19.05
C LYS A 132 -17.00 2.26 17.55
N CYS A 133 -16.71 1.25 16.75
CA CYS A 133 -17.09 1.26 15.34
C CYS A 133 -18.55 0.83 15.20
N ASP A 134 -19.32 1.59 14.43
CA ASP A 134 -20.72 1.28 14.13
C ASP A 134 -20.89 0.31 12.96
N TRP A 135 -19.79 -0.11 12.30
CA TRP A 135 -19.85 -1.12 11.27
C TRP A 135 -20.01 -2.52 11.88
N GLU A 136 -21.04 -3.23 11.46
CA GLU A 136 -21.30 -4.61 11.85
C GLU A 136 -21.28 -5.51 10.62
N GLY A 137 -20.40 -6.52 10.62
CA GLY A 137 -20.32 -7.47 9.52
C GLY A 137 -19.74 -8.81 9.96
N ALA A 138 -20.08 -9.87 9.23
CA ALA A 138 -19.60 -11.23 9.48
C ALA A 138 -18.06 -11.32 9.41
N GLY A 139 -17.45 -10.52 8.54
CA GLY A 139 -15.99 -10.42 8.41
C GLY A 139 -15.30 -9.98 9.70
N LEU A 140 -15.87 -9.04 10.45
CA LEU A 140 -15.31 -8.60 11.73
C LEU A 140 -15.31 -9.72 12.77
N LYS A 141 -16.39 -10.52 12.83
CA LYS A 141 -16.50 -11.67 13.73
C LYS A 141 -15.48 -12.75 13.38
N LYS A 142 -15.32 -13.04 12.08
CA LYS A 142 -14.40 -14.06 11.58
C LYS A 142 -12.93 -13.72 11.80
N PHE A 143 -12.53 -12.47 11.57
CA PHE A 143 -11.14 -12.03 11.61
C PHE A 143 -10.73 -11.35 12.93
N GLY A 144 -11.62 -11.31 13.91
CA GLY A 144 -11.26 -11.07 15.30
C GLY A 144 -10.85 -9.65 15.67
N GLY A 145 -11.70 -8.68 15.52
CA GLY A 145 -11.53 -7.41 16.22
C GLY A 145 -10.87 -6.28 15.44
N CYS A 146 -10.93 -6.34 14.13
CA CYS A 146 -10.35 -5.31 13.25
C CYS A 146 -10.84 -3.88 13.54
N MET A 147 -12.04 -3.69 14.07
CA MET A 147 -12.67 -2.38 14.29
C MET A 147 -13.35 -2.29 15.66
N LYS A 148 -12.76 -2.90 16.68
CA LYS A 148 -13.19 -2.79 18.07
C LYS A 148 -12.71 -1.45 18.68
N SER A 149 -12.76 -1.33 19.99
CA SER A 149 -12.30 -0.14 20.75
C SER A 149 -10.84 0.25 20.52
N THR A 150 -10.02 -0.64 19.98
CA THR A 150 -8.66 -0.32 19.51
C THR A 150 -8.62 -0.56 17.99
N PRO A 151 -8.30 0.45 17.18
CA PRO A 151 -8.19 0.30 15.74
C PRO A 151 -7.17 -0.78 15.37
N CYS A 152 -7.53 -1.65 14.44
CA CYS A 152 -6.55 -2.56 13.84
C CYS A 152 -5.49 -1.73 13.12
N TYR A 153 -4.23 -1.83 13.55
CA TYR A 153 -3.18 -0.96 13.03
C TYR A 153 -2.93 -1.15 11.53
N ILE A 154 -3.02 -2.40 11.04
CA ILE A 154 -2.95 -2.68 9.59
C ILE A 154 -4.09 -1.98 8.85
N GLY A 155 -5.32 -2.16 9.32
CA GLY A 155 -6.50 -1.55 8.70
C GLY A 155 -6.43 -0.02 8.70
N LEU A 156 -6.00 0.58 9.82
CA LEU A 156 -5.80 2.02 9.92
C LEU A 156 -4.78 2.53 8.90
N VAL A 157 -3.58 1.94 8.84
CA VAL A 157 -2.53 2.38 7.91
C VAL A 157 -2.97 2.22 6.46
N LYS A 158 -3.57 1.08 6.08
CA LYS A 158 -4.06 0.88 4.71
C LYS A 158 -5.20 1.86 4.35
N SER A 159 -6.08 2.18 5.28
CA SER A 159 -7.09 3.22 5.10
C SER A 159 -6.46 4.61 4.89
N MET A 160 -5.47 4.97 5.69
CA MET A 160 -4.79 6.27 5.53
C MET A 160 -4.01 6.35 4.22
N ILE A 161 -3.43 5.25 3.75
CA ILE A 161 -2.80 5.18 2.42
C ILE A 161 -3.85 5.44 1.33
N ALA A 162 -5.01 4.80 1.40
CA ALA A 162 -6.08 5.01 0.43
C ALA A 162 -6.60 6.46 0.40
N LEU A 163 -6.82 7.07 1.59
CA LEU A 163 -7.23 8.48 1.69
C LEU A 163 -6.14 9.42 1.14
N SER A 164 -4.87 9.13 1.43
CA SER A 164 -3.74 9.91 0.92
C SER A 164 -3.60 9.78 -0.59
N ASP A 165 -3.64 8.57 -1.14
CA ASP A 165 -3.56 8.33 -2.58
C ASP A 165 -4.72 9.01 -3.31
N TYR A 166 -5.95 8.95 -2.75
CA TYR A 166 -7.11 9.63 -3.32
C TYR A 166 -6.96 11.15 -3.28
N LYS A 167 -6.50 11.73 -2.17
CA LYS A 167 -6.24 13.16 -2.03
C LYS A 167 -5.22 13.68 -3.07
N HIS A 168 -4.24 12.88 -3.43
CA HIS A 168 -3.22 13.24 -4.42
C HIS A 168 -3.57 12.82 -5.86
N SER A 169 -4.72 12.19 -6.08
CA SER A 169 -5.18 11.81 -7.42
C SER A 169 -5.77 12.99 -8.19
N ALA A 170 -5.74 12.92 -9.52
CA ALA A 170 -6.35 13.91 -10.40
C ALA A 170 -7.88 14.04 -10.22
N ASN A 171 -8.52 13.02 -9.65
CA ASN A 171 -9.97 12.97 -9.43
C ASN A 171 -10.42 13.57 -8.10
N TYR A 172 -9.48 14.02 -7.27
CA TYR A 172 -9.80 14.58 -5.95
C TYR A 172 -10.53 15.92 -6.09
N GLN A 173 -11.63 16.02 -5.38
CA GLN A 173 -12.33 17.27 -5.09
C GLN A 173 -12.24 17.50 -3.59
N THR A 174 -12.05 18.75 -3.17
CA THR A 174 -11.88 19.12 -1.77
C THR A 174 -12.98 18.53 -0.88
N ASP A 175 -12.60 17.67 0.03
CA ASP A 175 -13.48 17.01 1.02
C ASP A 175 -12.90 17.19 2.42
N LYS A 176 -13.54 18.08 3.20
CA LYS A 176 -13.13 18.39 4.58
C LYS A 176 -13.15 17.16 5.51
N ASN A 177 -14.12 16.25 5.32
CA ASN A 177 -14.22 15.05 6.14
C ASN A 177 -13.06 14.09 5.89
N LEU A 178 -12.67 13.94 4.60
CA LEU A 178 -11.48 13.19 4.22
C LEU A 178 -10.23 13.78 4.87
N GLU A 179 -10.05 15.10 4.75
CA GLU A 179 -8.86 15.77 5.30
C GLU A 179 -8.77 15.63 6.82
N ILE A 180 -9.88 15.82 7.53
CA ILE A 180 -9.95 15.62 8.98
C ILE A 180 -9.58 14.18 9.34
N LYS A 181 -10.24 13.18 8.69
CA LYS A 181 -10.00 11.75 8.96
C LYS A 181 -8.55 11.36 8.68
N LEU A 182 -7.98 11.82 7.56
CA LEU A 182 -6.59 11.57 7.20
C LEU A 182 -5.64 12.16 8.25
N ASN A 183 -5.82 13.42 8.61
CA ASN A 183 -4.97 14.10 9.59
C ASN A 183 -5.05 13.44 10.98
N GLU A 184 -6.23 13.06 11.45
CA GLU A 184 -6.40 12.34 12.71
C GLU A 184 -5.70 10.96 12.67
N GLY A 185 -5.84 10.21 11.56
CA GLY A 185 -5.19 8.91 11.38
C GLY A 185 -3.67 9.01 11.32
N LEU A 186 -3.11 10.01 10.60
CA LEU A 186 -1.67 10.26 10.55
C LEU A 186 -1.11 10.64 11.93
N ASN A 187 -1.80 11.50 12.67
CA ASN A 187 -1.42 11.82 14.05
C ASN A 187 -1.49 10.60 14.98
N TYR A 188 -2.49 9.74 14.81
CA TYR A 188 -2.56 8.47 15.55
C TYR A 188 -1.31 7.60 15.26
N ILE A 189 -0.92 7.45 13.98
CA ILE A 189 0.26 6.67 13.57
C ILE A 189 1.54 7.24 14.21
N LEU A 190 1.73 8.55 14.17
CA LEU A 190 2.87 9.21 14.78
C LEU A 190 2.91 9.02 16.30
N ASN A 191 1.76 9.18 16.98
CA ASN A 191 1.63 9.02 18.43
C ASN A 191 1.78 7.55 18.87
N GLN A 192 1.52 6.58 17.98
CA GLN A 192 1.81 5.15 18.18
C GLN A 192 3.28 4.79 17.92
N LYS A 193 4.18 5.79 17.84
CA LYS A 193 5.61 5.59 17.56
C LYS A 193 5.87 4.79 16.28
N ILE A 194 4.97 4.93 15.30
CA ILE A 194 5.04 4.37 13.94
C ILE A 194 5.05 2.84 13.89
N PHE A 195 6.02 2.18 14.51
CA PHE A 195 6.19 0.72 14.45
C PHE A 195 6.36 0.05 15.81
N LEU A 196 6.39 0.83 16.90
CA LEU A 196 6.62 0.34 18.26
C LEU A 196 5.32 0.34 19.07
N THR A 197 5.25 -0.58 20.02
CA THR A 197 4.21 -0.56 21.07
C THR A 197 4.47 0.58 22.03
N LEU A 198 3.39 1.16 22.59
CA LEU A 198 3.50 2.22 23.61
C LEU A 198 4.00 1.70 24.95
N SER A 199 3.68 0.42 25.29
CA SER A 199 3.96 -0.17 26.59
C SER A 199 5.44 -0.46 26.82
N ASP A 200 6.10 -1.07 25.84
CA ASP A 200 7.43 -1.65 26.03
C ASP A 200 8.42 -1.33 24.88
N ASN A 201 8.05 -0.45 23.97
CA ASN A 201 8.86 -0.02 22.82
C ASN A 201 9.35 -1.19 21.94
N LYS A 202 8.58 -2.27 21.86
CA LYS A 202 8.87 -3.37 20.93
C LYS A 202 8.12 -3.22 19.62
N PRO A 203 8.58 -3.84 18.53
CA PRO A 203 7.83 -3.84 17.29
C PRO A 203 6.40 -4.38 17.48
N ILE A 204 5.40 -3.67 16.94
CA ILE A 204 3.98 -4.06 17.01
C ILE A 204 3.77 -5.47 16.47
N THR A 205 4.49 -5.83 15.40
CA THR A 205 4.54 -7.20 14.84
C THR A 205 5.94 -7.50 14.32
N LYS A 206 6.29 -8.81 14.19
CA LYS A 206 7.57 -9.21 13.58
C LYS A 206 7.69 -8.78 12.12
N GLU A 207 6.57 -8.63 11.41
CA GLU A 207 6.58 -8.27 9.99
C GLU A 207 6.83 -6.76 9.77
N ILE A 208 6.46 -5.90 10.73
CA ILE A 208 6.55 -4.45 10.58
C ILE A 208 7.98 -3.94 10.40
N THR A 209 8.95 -4.68 10.93
CA THR A 209 10.38 -4.36 10.84
C THR A 209 11.10 -5.03 9.67
N LYS A 210 10.43 -5.87 8.90
CA LYS A 210 11.05 -6.51 7.74
C LYS A 210 11.21 -5.54 6.58
N LEU A 211 12.38 -5.59 5.97
CA LEU A 211 12.69 -4.84 4.77
C LEU A 211 12.16 -5.59 3.54
N THR A 212 10.88 -5.43 3.27
CA THR A 212 10.17 -6.10 2.15
C THR A 212 9.61 -5.08 1.17
N TYR A 213 9.74 -5.35 -0.12
CA TYR A 213 9.17 -4.57 -1.20
C TYR A 213 8.86 -5.51 -2.40
N PRO A 214 7.77 -5.36 -3.14
CA PRO A 214 6.63 -4.46 -2.89
C PRO A 214 5.87 -4.77 -1.60
N PHE A 215 4.98 -3.85 -1.21
CA PHE A 215 4.22 -3.98 0.04
C PHE A 215 3.12 -5.02 -0.11
N THR A 216 2.85 -5.76 0.96
CA THR A 216 1.78 -6.76 1.02
C THR A 216 0.58 -6.23 1.83
N TRP A 217 -0.38 -7.11 2.16
CA TRP A 217 -1.44 -6.72 3.10
C TRP A 217 -0.91 -6.41 4.51
N LYS A 218 0.24 -6.99 4.88
CA LYS A 218 0.96 -6.65 6.10
C LYS A 218 1.76 -5.38 5.86
N ILE A 219 1.60 -4.43 6.79
CA ILE A 219 2.36 -3.19 6.77
C ILE A 219 3.79 -3.39 7.25
N ASN A 220 4.69 -2.58 6.74
CA ASN A 220 6.05 -2.43 7.27
C ASN A 220 6.42 -0.96 7.46
N ILE A 221 7.53 -0.72 8.15
CA ILE A 221 8.02 0.60 8.51
C ILE A 221 8.24 1.50 7.26
N ILE A 222 8.68 0.93 6.14
CA ILE A 222 8.97 1.67 4.89
C ILE A 222 7.66 2.21 4.31
N GLU A 223 6.61 1.38 4.25
CA GLU A 223 5.30 1.76 3.76
C GLU A 223 4.68 2.88 4.61
N ILE A 224 4.84 2.81 5.94
CA ILE A 224 4.34 3.84 6.86
C ILE A 224 5.10 5.16 6.68
N LEU A 225 6.42 5.12 6.58
CA LEU A 225 7.22 6.33 6.35
C LEU A 225 6.94 6.94 4.97
N ARG A 226 6.69 6.12 3.94
CA ARG A 226 6.25 6.59 2.61
C ARG A 226 4.91 7.34 2.69
N LEU A 227 3.94 6.84 3.46
CA LEU A 227 2.68 7.54 3.73
C LEU A 227 2.92 8.88 4.42
N LEU A 228 3.76 8.91 5.45
CA LEU A 228 4.09 10.15 6.17
C LEU A 228 4.82 11.15 5.28
N LYS A 229 5.73 10.69 4.42
CA LYS A 229 6.41 11.54 3.42
C LYS A 229 5.42 12.15 2.43
N ALA A 230 4.51 11.37 1.88
CA ALA A 230 3.50 11.85 0.94
C ALA A 230 2.60 12.96 1.54
N ASN A 231 2.47 12.99 2.86
CA ASN A 231 1.72 14.01 3.59
C ASN A 231 2.60 15.06 4.30
N LEU A 232 3.86 15.23 3.86
CA LEU A 232 4.83 16.22 4.37
C LEU A 232 5.15 16.08 5.87
N LEU A 233 5.03 14.87 6.43
CA LEU A 233 5.27 14.58 7.86
C LEU A 233 6.55 13.78 8.10
N ILE A 234 7.37 13.55 7.07
CA ILE A 234 8.60 12.73 7.22
C ILE A 234 9.64 13.38 8.15
N ASP A 235 9.63 14.71 8.26
CA ASP A 235 10.54 15.46 9.11
C ASP A 235 10.00 15.77 10.51
N ASP A 236 8.81 15.25 10.84
CA ASP A 236 8.30 15.26 12.21
C ASP A 236 9.29 14.50 13.13
N SER A 237 9.60 15.07 14.29
CA SER A 237 10.56 14.48 15.24
C SER A 237 10.19 13.06 15.69
N ARG A 238 8.91 12.71 15.67
CA ARG A 238 8.41 11.36 15.96
C ARG A 238 8.85 10.31 14.94
N CYS A 239 9.30 10.71 13.73
CA CYS A 239 9.85 9.81 12.72
C CYS A 239 11.31 9.41 12.98
N THR A 240 12.02 10.12 13.86
CA THR A 240 13.47 9.96 14.09
C THR A 240 13.87 8.54 14.44
N VAL A 241 13.14 7.87 15.34
CA VAL A 241 13.44 6.48 15.73
C VAL A 241 13.29 5.52 14.54
N SER A 242 12.27 5.74 13.71
CA SER A 242 12.02 4.92 12.52
C SER A 242 13.08 5.13 11.45
N LYS A 243 13.49 6.37 11.20
CA LYS A 243 14.59 6.71 10.27
C LYS A 243 15.91 6.10 10.74
N ASN A 244 16.25 6.23 12.02
CA ASN A 244 17.44 5.65 12.61
C ASN A 244 17.44 4.12 12.56
N TYR A 245 16.27 3.49 12.75
CA TYR A 245 16.13 2.05 12.57
C TYR A 245 16.49 1.64 11.13
N LEU A 246 15.96 2.32 10.11
CA LEU A 246 16.29 2.02 8.72
C LEU A 246 17.78 2.25 8.43
N LYS A 247 18.38 3.36 8.90
CA LYS A 247 19.82 3.61 8.79
C LYS A 247 20.66 2.48 9.40
N SER A 248 20.27 1.98 10.56
CA SER A 248 20.98 0.86 11.23
C SER A 248 20.96 -0.46 10.46
N LYS A 249 20.06 -0.61 9.46
CA LYS A 249 19.96 -1.80 8.60
C LYS A 249 20.76 -1.70 7.31
N GLN A 250 21.30 -0.53 6.99
CA GLN A 250 22.19 -0.35 5.84
C GLN A 250 23.43 -1.21 5.97
N LYS A 251 23.81 -1.87 4.90
CA LYS A 251 25.01 -2.69 4.84
C LYS A 251 26.25 -1.87 4.50
N LYS A 252 27.43 -2.45 4.67
CA LYS A 252 28.72 -1.79 4.39
C LYS A 252 28.86 -1.35 2.92
N ASP A 253 28.14 -2.00 2.01
CA ASP A 253 28.07 -1.66 0.58
C ASP A 253 27.13 -0.47 0.27
N GLY A 254 26.55 0.15 1.29
CA GLY A 254 25.64 1.29 1.16
C GLY A 254 24.19 0.91 0.83
N PHE A 255 23.87 -0.36 0.67
CA PHE A 255 22.54 -0.83 0.29
C PHE A 255 21.78 -1.49 1.44
N TRP A 256 20.46 -1.62 1.28
CA TRP A 256 19.61 -2.46 2.14
C TRP A 256 19.37 -3.80 1.44
N TRP A 257 19.47 -4.86 2.22
CA TRP A 257 19.25 -6.20 1.73
C TRP A 257 17.77 -6.58 1.92
N THR A 258 17.15 -7.04 0.85
CA THR A 258 15.74 -7.42 0.85
C THR A 258 15.50 -8.65 1.72
N GLN A 259 14.44 -8.57 2.53
CA GLN A 259 13.90 -9.69 3.31
C GLN A 259 12.61 -10.19 2.66
N THR A 260 12.15 -11.37 3.05
CA THR A 260 10.90 -11.93 2.54
C THR A 260 9.87 -12.12 3.65
N SER A 261 8.61 -11.82 3.33
CA SER A 261 7.45 -12.26 4.10
C SER A 261 7.01 -13.67 3.66
N ASN A 262 6.08 -14.29 4.39
CA ASN A 262 5.55 -15.60 3.99
C ASN A 262 4.82 -15.55 2.63
N ILE A 263 4.14 -14.46 2.31
CA ILE A 263 3.48 -14.25 1.01
C ILE A 263 4.51 -14.25 -0.13
N MET A 264 5.61 -13.54 0.06
CA MET A 264 6.67 -13.41 -0.95
C MET A 264 7.41 -14.73 -1.23
N ARG A 265 7.17 -15.77 -0.45
CA ARG A 265 7.71 -17.13 -0.66
C ARG A 265 6.76 -18.03 -1.46
N THR A 266 5.57 -17.56 -1.77
CA THR A 266 4.63 -18.33 -2.61
C THR A 266 5.04 -18.29 -4.07
N LYS A 267 4.71 -19.33 -4.83
CA LYS A 267 5.01 -19.40 -6.27
C LYS A 267 4.33 -18.29 -7.09
N SER A 268 3.22 -17.76 -6.58
CA SER A 268 2.44 -16.72 -7.26
C SER A 268 3.00 -15.30 -7.06
N TRP A 269 3.98 -15.13 -6.16
CA TRP A 269 4.61 -13.84 -5.91
C TRP A 269 5.90 -13.72 -6.73
N ILE A 270 6.06 -12.61 -7.45
CA ILE A 270 7.27 -12.29 -8.20
C ILE A 270 8.09 -11.32 -7.36
N ASN A 271 9.33 -11.70 -7.01
CA ASN A 271 10.19 -10.86 -6.20
C ASN A 271 10.89 -9.80 -7.06
N PHE A 272 10.83 -8.53 -6.64
CA PHE A 272 11.50 -7.42 -7.32
C PHE A 272 13.01 -7.43 -7.06
N ASP A 273 13.39 -7.82 -5.86
CA ASP A 273 14.78 -8.02 -5.45
C ASP A 273 14.96 -9.47 -4.96
N LYS A 274 16.15 -10.03 -5.11
CA LYS A 274 16.47 -11.34 -4.54
C LYS A 274 16.58 -11.25 -3.01
N SER A 275 16.02 -12.26 -2.35
CA SER A 275 16.04 -12.32 -0.88
C SER A 275 17.47 -12.49 -0.34
N ARG A 276 17.80 -11.74 0.71
CA ARG A 276 19.10 -11.73 1.39
C ARG A 276 20.27 -11.29 0.51
N GLU A 277 19.98 -10.59 -0.55
CA GLU A 277 20.95 -9.94 -1.42
C GLU A 277 20.71 -8.43 -1.42
N LYS A 278 21.62 -7.70 -2.07
CA LYS A 278 21.51 -6.27 -2.34
C LYS A 278 20.18 -5.99 -3.04
N GLY A 279 19.30 -5.25 -2.38
CA GLY A 279 18.00 -4.88 -2.91
C GLY A 279 18.05 -3.50 -3.55
N LEU A 280 17.94 -3.43 -4.87
CA LEU A 280 17.95 -2.15 -5.59
C LEU A 280 16.64 -1.40 -5.42
N TRP A 281 15.53 -2.12 -5.52
CA TRP A 281 14.19 -1.55 -5.33
C TRP A 281 13.98 -1.04 -3.91
N ILE A 282 14.30 -1.86 -2.93
CA ILE A 282 14.10 -1.46 -1.53
C ILE A 282 15.05 -0.35 -1.08
N SER A 283 16.28 -0.32 -1.61
CA SER A 283 17.22 0.77 -1.33
C SER A 283 16.71 2.08 -1.90
N ASN A 284 16.22 2.09 -3.16
CA ASN A 284 15.60 3.27 -3.75
C ASN A 284 14.41 3.80 -2.93
N GLU A 285 13.61 2.93 -2.32
CA GLU A 285 12.53 3.37 -1.44
C GLU A 285 13.04 3.97 -0.12
N ILE A 286 14.05 3.34 0.51
CA ILE A 286 14.53 3.77 1.83
C ILE A 286 15.34 5.06 1.74
N GLU A 287 16.20 5.23 0.74
CA GLU A 287 17.03 6.42 0.54
C GLU A 287 16.21 7.72 0.52
N LYS A 288 14.98 7.66 0.02
CA LYS A 288 14.07 8.81 -0.01
C LYS A 288 13.46 9.17 1.35
N LEU A 289 13.56 8.28 2.33
CA LEU A 289 12.86 8.39 3.61
C LEU A 289 13.74 8.81 4.78
N ILE A 290 15.08 8.81 4.59
CA ILE A 290 16.04 8.99 5.69
C ILE A 290 16.91 10.24 5.56
#